data_ee75eb0cd89e30eba2919c57eee45049
#
_entry.id   ee75eb0cd89e30eba2919c57eee45049
#
_cell.length_a   1.000
_cell.length_b   1.000
_cell.length_c   1.000
_cell.angle_alpha   90.00
_cell.angle_beta   90.00
_cell.angle_gamma   90.00
#
_symmetry.space_group_name_H-M   'P 1'
#
loop_
_entity.id
_entity.type
_entity.pdbx_description
1 polymer ?
#
loop_
_entity_poly.entity_id
_entity_poly.type
_entity_poly.pdbx_seq_one_letter_code
_entity_poly.pdbx_strand_id
1 'polypeptide(L)'
;MGAWQGLTKSDTKVSVVAFEPLQSPFLTTGKGGAHKVEGIGVGFEPPFLDRAALSDIRTIDQDLGFSMCKRLAKEEGIFCGASTGLNVAGAIKLAKEIKPEQRVVTLACDSGLKYLGSHIYI
;
A
#
# COMPACT_ATOMS: atom_id res chain seq x y z
N MET A 1 -10.65 0.71 4.38
CA MET A 1 -11.67 1.30 5.28
C MET A 1 -12.08 0.37 6.41
N GLY A 2 -12.29 -0.94 6.20
CA GLY A 2 -12.73 -1.87 7.26
C GLY A 2 -11.80 -1.94 8.47
N ALA A 3 -10.49 -1.95 8.27
CA ALA A 3 -9.52 -1.94 9.38
C ALA A 3 -9.65 -0.68 10.24
N TRP A 4 -9.78 0.50 9.63
CA TRP A 4 -10.02 1.74 10.34
C TRP A 4 -11.31 1.71 11.17
N GLN A 5 -12.41 1.26 10.55
CA GLN A 5 -13.70 1.13 11.25
C GLN A 5 -13.63 0.17 12.43
N GLY A 6 -12.92 -0.95 12.28
CA GLY A 6 -12.71 -1.91 13.37
C GLY A 6 -11.89 -1.33 14.52
N LEU A 7 -10.82 -0.63 14.21
CA LEU A 7 -9.94 -0.05 15.22
C LEU A 7 -10.58 1.13 15.96
N THR A 8 -11.33 1.98 15.24
CA THR A 8 -12.02 3.12 15.88
C THR A 8 -13.16 2.69 16.79
N LYS A 9 -13.83 1.56 16.51
CA LYS A 9 -14.84 0.98 17.43
C LYS A 9 -14.23 0.54 18.76
N SER A 10 -12.93 0.25 18.78
CA SER A 10 -12.19 -0.14 19.99
C SER A 10 -11.58 1.04 20.73
N ASP A 11 -12.02 2.27 20.47
CA ASP A 11 -11.50 3.54 21.02
C ASP A 11 -9.98 3.75 20.80
N THR A 12 -9.44 3.11 19.76
CA THR A 12 -8.02 3.22 19.42
C THR A 12 -7.83 4.38 18.43
N LYS A 13 -7.05 5.37 18.82
CA LYS A 13 -6.64 6.45 17.92
C LYS A 13 -5.60 5.95 16.94
N VAL A 14 -5.99 5.81 15.69
CA VAL A 14 -5.14 5.33 14.60
C VAL A 14 -5.10 6.35 13.48
N SER A 15 -3.90 6.73 13.06
CA SER A 15 -3.68 7.48 11.84
C SER A 15 -3.64 6.52 10.65
N VAL A 16 -4.45 6.78 9.64
CA VAL A 16 -4.51 5.95 8.42
C VAL A 16 -3.89 6.71 7.26
N VAL A 17 -2.85 6.16 6.69
CA VAL A 17 -2.19 6.69 5.49
C VAL A 17 -2.49 5.76 4.32
N ALA A 18 -3.10 6.28 3.27
CA ALA A 18 -3.33 5.54 2.04
C ALA A 18 -2.15 5.70 1.08
N PHE A 19 -1.82 4.62 0.37
CA PHE A 19 -0.82 4.64 -0.69
C PHE A 19 -1.47 4.36 -2.04
N GLU A 20 -0.98 5.06 -3.06
CA GLU A 20 -1.33 4.81 -4.45
C GLU A 20 -0.07 4.80 -5.32
N PRO A 21 -0.09 4.15 -6.51
CA PRO A 21 1.04 4.19 -7.42
C PRO A 21 1.33 5.62 -7.89
N LEU A 22 2.60 6.03 -7.88
CA LEU A 22 3.04 7.31 -8.45
C LEU A 22 2.63 7.45 -9.92
N GLN A 23 2.56 6.34 -10.64
CA GLN A 23 2.15 6.27 -12.04
C GLN A 23 0.65 6.50 -12.26
N SER A 24 -0.17 6.36 -11.21
CA SER A 24 -1.62 6.61 -11.25
C SER A 24 -2.09 7.33 -9.97
N PRO A 25 -1.70 8.60 -9.77
CA PRO A 25 -1.93 9.32 -8.52
C PRO A 25 -3.32 9.97 -8.49
N PHE A 26 -4.37 9.21 -8.72
CA PHE A 26 -5.73 9.74 -8.83
C PHE A 26 -6.24 10.38 -7.54
N LEU A 27 -5.98 9.76 -6.39
CA LEU A 27 -6.47 10.29 -5.12
C LEU A 27 -5.77 11.59 -4.71
N THR A 28 -4.51 11.76 -5.12
CA THR A 28 -3.71 12.97 -4.84
C THR A 28 -3.90 14.07 -5.87
N THR A 29 -4.02 13.73 -7.17
CA THR A 29 -4.00 14.72 -8.26
C THR A 29 -5.28 14.81 -9.07
N GLY A 30 -6.22 13.86 -8.90
CA GLY A 30 -7.41 13.72 -9.73
C GLY A 30 -7.16 13.09 -11.10
N LYS A 31 -5.93 12.65 -11.40
CA LYS A 31 -5.57 12.06 -12.70
C LYS A 31 -5.01 10.66 -12.52
N GLY A 32 -5.66 9.69 -13.14
CA GLY A 32 -5.16 8.33 -13.26
C GLY A 32 -4.11 8.20 -14.36
N GLY A 33 -3.38 7.09 -14.35
CA GLY A 33 -2.36 6.75 -15.35
C GLY A 33 -2.17 5.24 -15.47
N ALA A 34 -1.37 4.84 -16.46
CA ALA A 34 -1.04 3.43 -16.65
C ALA A 34 -0.02 2.97 -15.61
N HIS A 35 -0.30 1.85 -14.95
CA HIS A 35 0.59 1.21 -13.99
C HIS A 35 0.38 -0.32 -14.02
N LYS A 36 1.25 -1.05 -13.28
CA LYS A 36 1.25 -2.51 -13.25
C LYS A 36 1.00 -3.09 -11.84
N VAL A 37 0.47 -2.28 -10.93
CA VAL A 37 0.11 -2.73 -9.57
C VAL A 37 -1.36 -3.12 -9.56
N GLU A 38 -1.64 -4.41 -9.69
CA GLU A 38 -3.02 -4.92 -9.73
C GLU A 38 -3.76 -4.64 -8.42
N GLY A 39 -5.06 -4.33 -8.55
CA GLY A 39 -5.99 -4.17 -7.43
C GLY A 39 -6.01 -2.79 -6.79
N ILE A 40 -5.13 -1.87 -7.19
CA ILE A 40 -5.10 -0.48 -6.71
C ILE A 40 -4.88 0.50 -7.87
N GLY A 41 -4.91 1.81 -7.59
CA GLY A 41 -4.64 2.82 -8.61
C GLY A 41 -5.65 2.84 -9.76
N VAL A 42 -6.92 2.55 -9.46
CA VAL A 42 -7.99 2.27 -10.44
C VAL A 42 -8.41 3.48 -11.30
N GLY A 43 -7.86 4.67 -11.08
CA GLY A 43 -8.16 5.86 -11.87
C GLY A 43 -9.54 6.49 -11.57
N PHE A 44 -10.17 6.09 -10.48
CA PHE A 44 -11.38 6.69 -9.95
C PHE A 44 -11.40 6.58 -8.42
N GLU A 45 -12.27 7.35 -7.77
CA GLU A 45 -12.44 7.26 -6.32
C GLU A 45 -13.28 6.03 -5.96
N PRO A 46 -12.73 5.06 -5.20
CA PRO A 46 -13.48 3.89 -4.80
C PRO A 46 -14.71 4.25 -3.95
N PRO A 47 -15.90 3.66 -4.21
CA PRO A 47 -17.12 4.01 -3.50
C PRO A 47 -17.08 3.86 -1.97
N PHE A 48 -16.22 2.97 -1.47
CA PHE A 48 -16.06 2.72 -0.03
C PHE A 48 -14.96 3.56 0.61
N LEU A 49 -14.30 4.45 -0.15
CA LEU A 49 -13.28 5.34 0.39
C LEU A 49 -13.96 6.47 1.16
N ASP A 50 -13.63 6.60 2.43
CA ASP A 50 -13.94 7.77 3.24
C ASP A 50 -12.67 8.61 3.41
N ARG A 51 -12.60 9.72 2.71
CA ARG A 51 -11.43 10.62 2.79
C ARG A 51 -11.26 11.23 4.18
N ALA A 52 -12.35 11.44 4.92
CA ALA A 52 -12.29 11.97 6.27
C ALA A 52 -11.62 11.01 7.27
N ALA A 53 -11.61 9.71 6.94
CA ALA A 53 -10.91 8.69 7.73
C ALA A 53 -9.41 8.64 7.48
N LEU A 54 -8.91 9.28 6.41
CA LEU A 54 -7.51 9.27 6.03
C LEU A 54 -6.77 10.46 6.66
N SER A 55 -5.64 10.17 7.30
CA SER A 55 -4.73 11.20 7.80
C SER A 55 -3.84 11.76 6.69
N ASP A 56 -3.54 10.95 5.67
CA ASP A 56 -2.71 11.33 4.53
C ASP A 56 -2.92 10.39 3.35
N ILE A 57 -2.57 10.85 2.14
CA ILE A 57 -2.53 10.04 0.92
C ILE A 57 -1.19 10.30 0.25
N ARG A 58 -0.43 9.24 0.00
CA ARG A 58 0.92 9.32 -0.56
C ARG A 58 1.09 8.44 -1.79
N THR A 59 1.92 8.90 -2.69
CA THR A 59 2.32 8.13 -3.86
C THR A 59 3.60 7.33 -3.60
N ILE A 60 3.64 6.11 -4.11
CA ILE A 60 4.82 5.25 -4.09
C ILE A 60 5.10 4.78 -5.50
N ASP A 61 6.34 4.87 -5.92
CA ASP A 61 6.76 4.35 -7.22
C ASP A 61 6.53 2.84 -7.29
N GLN A 62 5.87 2.36 -8.35
CA GLN A 62 5.57 0.94 -8.53
C GLN A 62 6.83 0.07 -8.55
N ASP A 63 7.95 0.56 -9.09
CA ASP A 63 9.20 -0.21 -9.18
C ASP A 63 9.81 -0.45 -7.79
N LEU A 64 9.65 0.49 -6.86
CA LEU A 64 9.96 0.26 -5.45
C LEU A 64 9.08 -0.85 -4.86
N GLY A 65 7.80 -0.88 -5.21
CA GLY A 65 6.90 -1.94 -4.80
C GLY A 65 7.34 -3.31 -5.32
N PHE A 66 7.69 -3.41 -6.59
CA PHE A 66 8.16 -4.66 -7.21
C PHE A 66 9.48 -5.14 -6.59
N SER A 67 10.43 -4.24 -6.38
CA SER A 67 11.68 -4.54 -5.69
C SER A 67 11.44 -5.04 -4.26
N MET A 68 10.47 -4.44 -3.57
CA MET A 68 10.08 -4.84 -2.21
C MET A 68 9.48 -6.24 -2.17
N CYS A 69 8.68 -6.64 -3.17
CA CYS A 69 8.18 -8.02 -3.27
C CYS A 69 9.33 -9.04 -3.29
N LYS A 70 10.36 -8.79 -4.10
CA LYS A 70 11.55 -9.66 -4.17
C LYS A 70 12.31 -9.70 -2.85
N ARG A 71 12.46 -8.57 -2.19
CA ARG A 71 13.10 -8.49 -0.88
C ARG A 71 12.34 -9.23 0.19
N LEU A 72 11.02 -9.03 0.28
CA LEU A 72 10.15 -9.73 1.24
C LEU A 72 10.22 -11.24 1.08
N ALA A 73 10.22 -11.73 -0.17
CA ALA A 73 10.35 -13.16 -0.44
C ALA A 73 11.72 -13.69 -0.01
N LYS A 74 12.80 -12.97 -0.31
CA LYS A 74 14.19 -13.40 -0.05
C LYS A 74 14.61 -13.24 1.42
N GLU A 75 14.24 -12.13 2.02
CA GLU A 75 14.75 -11.71 3.34
C GLU A 75 13.81 -12.15 4.48
N GLU A 76 12.50 -12.19 4.23
CA GLU A 76 11.48 -12.45 5.26
C GLU A 76 10.63 -13.71 4.99
N GLY A 77 10.82 -14.36 3.84
CA GLY A 77 10.00 -15.52 3.45
C GLY A 77 8.53 -15.17 3.12
N ILE A 78 8.25 -13.88 2.86
CA ILE A 78 6.89 -13.39 2.54
C ILE A 78 6.74 -13.32 1.03
N PHE A 79 6.04 -14.29 0.45
CA PHE A 79 5.74 -14.36 -0.97
C PHE A 79 4.40 -13.68 -1.27
N CYS A 80 4.45 -12.47 -1.83
CA CYS A 80 3.28 -11.57 -1.92
C CYS A 80 3.11 -10.92 -3.29
N GLY A 81 1.97 -10.29 -3.52
CA GLY A 81 1.68 -9.52 -4.72
C GLY A 81 2.16 -8.08 -4.67
N ALA A 82 2.04 -7.38 -5.81
CA ALA A 82 2.56 -6.03 -6.02
C ALA A 82 2.01 -4.98 -5.04
N SER A 83 0.72 -5.07 -4.69
CA SER A 83 0.09 -4.13 -3.73
C SER A 83 0.71 -4.25 -2.33
N THR A 84 1.06 -5.47 -1.91
CA THR A 84 1.80 -5.69 -0.65
C THR A 84 3.18 -5.03 -0.70
N GLY A 85 3.92 -5.25 -1.79
CA GLY A 85 5.24 -4.63 -1.96
C GLY A 85 5.18 -3.10 -1.92
N LEU A 86 4.19 -2.52 -2.59
CA LEU A 86 3.96 -1.08 -2.58
C LEU A 86 3.62 -0.56 -1.17
N ASN A 87 2.72 -1.26 -0.47
CA ASN A 87 2.34 -0.92 0.89
C ASN A 87 3.54 -0.99 1.86
N VAL A 88 4.36 -2.02 1.78
CA VAL A 88 5.54 -2.17 2.64
C VAL A 88 6.60 -1.12 2.31
N ALA A 89 6.83 -0.81 1.04
CA ALA A 89 7.74 0.26 0.64
C ALA A 89 7.29 1.62 1.22
N GLY A 90 5.98 1.90 1.16
CA GLY A 90 5.39 3.09 1.76
C GLY A 90 5.47 3.09 3.29
N ALA A 91 5.18 1.94 3.92
CA ALA A 91 5.25 1.78 5.37
C ALA A 91 6.67 2.01 5.91
N ILE A 92 7.71 1.55 5.21
CA ILE A 92 9.12 1.79 5.59
C ILE A 92 9.45 3.28 5.49
N LYS A 93 8.98 3.99 4.46
CA LYS A 93 9.18 5.44 4.37
C LYS A 93 8.48 6.16 5.53
N LEU A 94 7.24 5.81 5.81
CA LEU A 94 6.48 6.39 6.93
C LEU A 94 7.15 6.11 8.27
N ALA A 95 7.65 4.91 8.50
CA ALA A 95 8.31 4.50 9.74
C ALA A 95 9.55 5.36 10.07
N LYS A 96 10.22 5.92 9.05
CA LYS A 96 11.35 6.83 9.25
C LYS A 96 10.95 8.24 9.69
N GLU A 97 9.69 8.59 9.55
CA GLU A 97 9.16 9.93 9.85
C GLU A 97 8.46 9.99 11.21
N ILE A 98 8.09 8.85 11.77
CA ILE A 98 7.39 8.75 13.06
C ILE A 98 8.35 8.51 14.21
N LYS A 99 7.86 8.66 15.44
CA LYS A 99 8.66 8.45 16.64
C LYS A 99 8.99 6.97 16.86
N PRO A 100 10.13 6.64 17.47
CA PRO A 100 10.57 5.24 17.67
C PRO A 100 9.58 4.35 18.43
N GLU A 101 8.79 4.93 19.34
CA GLU A 101 7.78 4.22 20.12
C GLU A 101 6.48 3.95 19.35
N GLN A 102 6.28 4.55 18.18
CA GLN A 102 5.11 4.36 17.33
C GLN A 102 5.29 3.13 16.43
N ARG A 103 4.17 2.54 16.05
CA ARG A 103 4.14 1.36 15.17
C ARG A 103 3.46 1.68 13.87
N VAL A 104 4.01 1.18 12.76
CA VAL A 104 3.36 1.12 11.45
C VAL A 104 2.89 -0.29 11.20
N VAL A 105 1.63 -0.44 10.84
CA VAL A 105 1.03 -1.72 10.46
C VAL A 105 0.53 -1.61 9.03
N THR A 106 0.80 -2.61 8.22
CA THR A 106 0.27 -2.75 6.86
C THR A 106 -0.18 -4.18 6.60
N LEU A 107 -0.85 -4.40 5.48
CA LEU A 107 -1.43 -5.69 5.13
C LEU A 107 -0.66 -6.36 3.99
N ALA A 108 -0.42 -7.67 4.12
CA ALA A 108 -0.09 -8.54 3.00
C ALA A 108 -1.39 -8.94 2.30
N CYS A 109 -1.73 -8.23 1.22
CA CYS A 109 -3.06 -8.26 0.61
C CYS A 109 -3.36 -9.60 -0.09
N ASP A 110 -2.37 -10.17 -0.77
CA ASP A 110 -2.50 -11.43 -1.51
C ASP A 110 -1.17 -12.17 -1.65
N SER A 111 -1.26 -13.44 -2.07
CA SER A 111 -0.11 -14.30 -2.32
C SER A 111 0.57 -13.96 -3.64
N GLY A 112 1.88 -14.13 -3.70
CA GLY A 112 2.68 -14.04 -4.92
C GLY A 112 2.40 -15.12 -5.97
N LEU A 113 1.63 -16.16 -5.62
CA LEU A 113 1.31 -17.28 -6.54
C LEU A 113 0.65 -16.81 -7.85
N LYS A 114 -0.17 -15.77 -7.81
CA LYS A 114 -0.80 -15.18 -9.01
C LYS A 114 0.20 -14.49 -9.95
N TYR A 115 1.39 -14.19 -9.45
CA TYR A 115 2.39 -13.35 -10.14
C TYR A 115 3.64 -14.11 -10.57
N LEU A 116 3.64 -15.44 -10.51
CA LEU A 116 4.79 -16.29 -10.87
C LEU A 116 5.27 -16.07 -12.30
N GLY A 117 4.35 -15.82 -13.24
CA GLY A 117 4.67 -15.51 -14.64
C GLY A 117 4.80 -14.02 -14.94
N SER A 118 4.80 -13.16 -13.93
CA SER A 118 4.84 -11.71 -14.10
C SER A 118 6.28 -11.16 -13.97
N HIS A 119 6.46 -9.94 -14.45
CA HIS A 119 7.70 -9.16 -14.32
C HIS A 119 8.18 -8.94 -12.87
N ILE A 120 7.33 -9.24 -11.86
CA ILE A 120 7.68 -9.07 -10.45
C ILE A 120 8.75 -10.07 -10.03
N TYR A 121 8.61 -11.33 -10.45
CA TYR A 121 9.45 -12.44 -10.01
C TYR A 121 10.33 -13.06 -11.10
N ILE A 122 10.18 -12.61 -12.33
CA ILE A 122 11.01 -13.06 -13.45
C ILE A 122 12.20 -12.12 -13.68
#